data_017bc0d8f2c30655ee683c26b46b8855
#
_entry.id   017bc0d8f2c30655ee683c26b46b8855
#
_cell.length_a   1.000
_cell.length_b   1.000
_cell.length_c   1.000
_cell.angle_alpha   90.00
_cell.angle_beta   90.00
_cell.angle_gamma   90.00
#
_symmetry.space_group_name_H-M   'P 1'
#
loop_
_entity.id
_entity.type
_entity.pdbx_description
1 polymer ?
#
loop_
_entity_poly.entity_id
_entity_poly.type
_entity_poly.pdbx_seq_one_letter_code
_entity_poly.pdbx_strand_id
1 'polypeptide(L)'
;AAELAALAIEFDAKLAVVGDEACLPELRAALAGSGVVAAGGRAALVEAAARPVDMTVAAIVGCAGLAPVMAAVERGGTIALANKEALVSAGEVLMQAVARHGATLLPTDSEHNAIFQCLSGNRIEDVAKITLTASGGPLRTWSAER
;
A
#
# COMPACT_ATOMS: atom_id res chain seq x y z
N ALA A 1 8.56 -9.35 15.23
CA ALA A 1 8.75 -8.04 15.88
C ALA A 1 10.21 -7.57 15.82
N ALA A 2 11.17 -8.46 16.05
CA ALA A 2 12.60 -8.10 16.09
C ALA A 2 13.12 -7.47 14.79
N GLU A 3 12.77 -8.03 13.63
CA GLU A 3 13.15 -7.49 12.31
C GLU A 3 12.56 -6.09 12.07
N LEU A 4 11.28 -5.89 12.43
CA LEU A 4 10.64 -4.58 12.35
C LEU A 4 11.35 -3.56 13.25
N ALA A 5 11.74 -3.95 14.45
CA ALA A 5 12.47 -3.07 15.36
C ALA A 5 13.84 -2.68 14.79
N ALA A 6 14.58 -3.64 14.22
CA ALA A 6 15.88 -3.38 13.60
C ALA A 6 15.76 -2.36 12.46
N LEU A 7 14.79 -2.56 11.55
CA LEU A 7 14.52 -1.62 10.45
C LEU A 7 14.07 -0.26 10.97
N ALA A 8 13.21 -0.22 11.98
CA ALA A 8 12.72 1.04 12.53
C ALA A 8 13.85 1.88 13.15
N ILE A 9 14.82 1.23 13.77
CA ILE A 9 16.04 1.89 14.31
C ILE A 9 16.95 2.34 13.17
N GLU A 10 17.21 1.46 12.19
CA GLU A 10 18.09 1.74 11.05
C GLU A 10 17.63 2.98 10.26
N PHE A 11 16.31 3.11 10.04
CA PHE A 11 15.74 4.22 9.28
C PHE A 11 15.23 5.39 10.14
N ASP A 12 15.58 5.46 11.41
CA ASP A 12 15.17 6.53 12.36
C ASP A 12 13.64 6.76 12.32
N ALA A 13 12.87 5.67 12.28
CA ALA A 13 11.42 5.74 12.22
C ALA A 13 10.86 6.39 13.50
N LYS A 14 9.77 7.13 13.37
CA LYS A 14 9.09 7.74 14.53
C LYS A 14 8.11 6.78 15.19
N LEU A 15 7.62 5.80 14.44
CA LEU A 15 6.62 4.83 14.88
C LEU A 15 6.86 3.50 14.17
N ALA A 16 6.77 2.40 14.93
CA ALA A 16 6.71 1.04 14.39
C ALA A 16 5.42 0.36 14.88
N VAL A 17 4.69 -0.30 13.97
CA VAL A 17 3.41 -0.92 14.29
C VAL A 17 3.41 -2.39 13.88
N VAL A 18 3.10 -3.29 14.81
CA VAL A 18 2.83 -4.70 14.51
C VAL A 18 1.33 -4.92 14.31
N GLY A 19 0.94 -5.69 13.28
CA GLY A 19 -0.46 -5.99 13.01
C GLY A 19 -1.11 -6.91 14.05
N ASP A 20 -0.32 -7.83 14.61
CA ASP A 20 -0.75 -8.70 15.71
C ASP A 20 -0.39 -8.04 17.06
N GLU A 21 -1.41 -7.73 17.83
CA GLU A 21 -1.25 -7.08 19.14
C GLU A 21 -0.47 -7.95 20.14
N ALA A 22 -0.51 -9.26 19.99
CA ALA A 22 0.27 -10.19 20.82
C ALA A 22 1.79 -9.99 20.66
N CYS A 23 2.26 -9.46 19.52
CA CYS A 23 3.66 -9.14 19.26
C CYS A 23 4.11 -7.78 19.84
N LEU A 24 3.21 -6.97 20.38
CA LEU A 24 3.53 -5.63 20.85
C LEU A 24 4.51 -5.61 22.04
N PRO A 25 4.42 -6.53 23.04
CA PRO A 25 5.41 -6.57 24.12
C PRO A 25 6.84 -6.84 23.62
N GLU A 26 7.00 -7.73 22.65
CA GLU A 26 8.28 -8.03 22.01
C GLU A 26 8.83 -6.80 21.27
N LEU A 27 7.97 -6.14 20.49
CA LEU A 27 8.35 -4.92 19.75
C LEU A 27 8.81 -3.81 20.72
N ARG A 28 8.08 -3.59 21.81
CA ARG A 28 8.44 -2.60 22.84
C ARG A 28 9.79 -2.90 23.48
N ALA A 29 10.06 -4.18 23.80
CA ALA A 29 11.34 -4.60 24.36
C ALA A 29 12.50 -4.35 23.38
N ALA A 30 12.30 -4.70 22.10
CA ALA A 30 13.32 -4.53 21.06
C ALA A 30 13.60 -3.04 20.71
N LEU A 31 12.64 -2.16 20.92
CA LEU A 31 12.77 -0.72 20.67
C LEU A 31 13.18 0.08 21.92
N ALA A 32 13.41 -0.57 23.05
CA ALA A 32 13.75 0.12 24.29
C ALA A 32 15.01 1.00 24.12
N GLY A 33 14.89 2.27 24.48
CA GLY A 33 15.98 3.25 24.38
C GLY A 33 16.26 3.82 22.99
N SER A 34 15.54 3.37 21.93
CA SER A 34 15.74 3.87 20.55
C SER A 34 15.04 5.21 20.26
N GLY A 35 14.04 5.58 21.06
CA GLY A 35 13.17 6.73 20.78
C GLY A 35 12.02 6.43 19.79
N VAL A 36 11.98 5.25 19.19
CA VAL A 36 10.90 4.80 18.30
C VAL A 36 9.67 4.42 19.12
N VAL A 37 8.50 4.95 18.78
CA VAL A 37 7.23 4.57 19.42
C VAL A 37 6.77 3.22 18.90
N ALA A 38 6.40 2.30 19.80
CA ALA A 38 5.82 1.01 19.44
C ALA A 38 4.30 1.00 19.61
N ALA A 39 3.58 0.54 18.60
CA ALA A 39 2.14 0.32 18.63
C ALA A 39 1.78 -1.06 18.04
N GLY A 40 0.56 -1.53 18.27
CA GLY A 40 0.11 -2.83 17.79
C GLY A 40 -1.39 -2.89 17.55
N GLY A 41 -1.78 -3.85 16.72
CA GLY A 41 -3.17 -4.11 16.37
C GLY A 41 -3.65 -3.36 15.13
N ARG A 42 -4.81 -3.76 14.64
CA ARG A 42 -5.41 -3.20 13.40
C ARG A 42 -5.72 -1.71 13.50
N ALA A 43 -6.21 -1.26 14.66
CA ALA A 43 -6.50 0.16 14.88
C ALA A 43 -5.23 1.01 14.77
N ALA A 44 -4.12 0.57 15.37
CA ALA A 44 -2.85 1.26 15.30
C ALA A 44 -2.28 1.35 13.87
N LEU A 45 -2.52 0.34 13.01
CA LEU A 45 -2.16 0.39 11.59
C LEU A 45 -2.94 1.49 10.84
N VAL A 46 -4.24 1.59 11.11
CA VAL A 46 -5.10 2.62 10.53
C VAL A 46 -4.68 4.02 11.01
N GLU A 47 -4.42 4.18 12.30
CA GLU A 47 -3.93 5.44 12.87
C GLU A 47 -2.58 5.85 12.29
N ALA A 48 -1.67 4.89 12.11
CA ALA A 48 -0.38 5.14 11.49
C ALA A 48 -0.53 5.64 10.05
N ALA A 49 -1.42 5.03 9.26
CA ALA A 49 -1.69 5.42 7.88
C ALA A 49 -2.38 6.78 7.75
N ALA A 50 -3.16 7.18 8.77
CA ALA A 50 -3.83 8.48 8.84
C ALA A 50 -2.89 9.64 9.23
N ARG A 51 -1.65 9.36 9.66
CA ARG A 51 -0.70 10.41 10.06
C ARG A 51 -0.30 11.29 8.87
N PRO A 52 -0.11 12.60 9.08
CA PRO A 52 0.35 13.50 8.03
C PRO A 52 1.77 13.11 7.60
N VAL A 53 1.94 12.81 6.33
CA VAL A 53 3.20 12.51 5.66
C VAL A 53 3.11 12.99 4.21
N ASP A 54 4.25 13.22 3.57
CA ASP A 54 4.29 13.63 2.15
C ASP A 54 3.84 12.52 1.21
N MET A 55 4.20 11.28 1.53
CA MET A 55 3.84 10.11 0.74
C MET A 55 3.62 8.90 1.66
N THR A 56 2.61 8.09 1.35
CA THR A 56 2.40 6.78 1.96
C THR A 56 2.74 5.67 0.96
N VAL A 57 3.64 4.76 1.33
CA VAL A 57 3.85 3.52 0.58
C VAL A 57 2.91 2.45 1.12
N ALA A 58 1.90 2.10 0.33
CA ALA A 58 0.87 1.14 0.73
C ALA A 58 1.23 -0.27 0.21
N ALA A 59 2.03 -1.01 0.99
CA ALA A 59 2.60 -2.30 0.61
C ALA A 59 2.19 -3.47 1.54
N ILE A 60 1.19 -3.29 2.41
CA ILE A 60 0.64 -4.40 3.21
C ILE A 60 -0.10 -5.36 2.27
N VAL A 61 0.34 -6.61 2.20
CA VAL A 61 -0.20 -7.64 1.30
C VAL A 61 -1.63 -8.04 1.68
N GLY A 62 -2.46 -8.28 0.68
CA GLY A 62 -3.82 -8.79 0.85
C GLY A 62 -4.82 -7.77 1.41
N CYS A 63 -6.01 -8.25 1.77
CA CYS A 63 -7.09 -7.39 2.28
C CYS A 63 -6.79 -6.72 3.63
N ALA A 64 -5.77 -7.17 4.35
CA ALA A 64 -5.32 -6.51 5.59
C ALA A 64 -4.86 -5.07 5.35
N GLY A 65 -4.37 -4.76 4.13
CA GLY A 65 -3.96 -3.43 3.74
C GLY A 65 -5.10 -2.47 3.39
N LEU A 66 -6.33 -2.96 3.18
CA LEU A 66 -7.43 -2.12 2.70
C LEU A 66 -7.78 -0.97 3.66
N ALA A 67 -7.98 -1.26 4.94
CA ALA A 67 -8.33 -0.22 5.91
C ALA A 67 -7.23 0.84 6.10
N PRO A 68 -5.93 0.49 6.23
CA PRO A 68 -4.85 1.47 6.21
C PRO A 68 -4.78 2.29 4.91
N VAL A 69 -5.00 1.66 3.74
CA VAL A 69 -5.03 2.39 2.45
C VAL A 69 -6.18 3.40 2.43
N MET A 70 -7.38 3.00 2.87
CA MET A 70 -8.52 3.93 2.97
C MET A 70 -8.21 5.11 3.88
N ALA A 71 -7.62 4.89 5.04
CA ALA A 71 -7.24 5.96 5.96
C ALA A 71 -6.20 6.92 5.34
N ALA A 72 -5.23 6.40 4.61
CA ALA A 72 -4.27 7.21 3.88
C ALA A 72 -4.93 8.04 2.77
N VAL A 73 -5.90 7.46 2.05
CA VAL A 73 -6.68 8.17 1.00
C VAL A 73 -7.56 9.26 1.62
N GLU A 74 -8.26 8.97 2.71
CA GLU A 74 -9.10 9.94 3.41
C GLU A 74 -8.32 11.12 3.98
N ARG A 75 -7.07 10.92 4.37
CA ARG A 75 -6.16 12.00 4.73
C ARG A 75 -5.84 12.91 3.55
N GLY A 76 -5.89 12.40 2.33
CA GLY A 76 -5.37 13.06 1.13
C GLY A 76 -3.86 12.86 0.95
N GLY A 77 -3.28 13.52 -0.05
CA GLY A 77 -1.86 13.42 -0.37
C GLY A 77 -1.53 12.29 -1.35
N THR A 78 -0.26 11.92 -1.44
CA THR A 78 0.22 10.92 -2.40
C THR A 78 0.31 9.55 -1.78
N ILE A 79 -0.25 8.54 -2.45
CA ILE A 79 -0.20 7.12 -2.06
C ILE A 79 0.49 6.33 -3.18
N ALA A 80 1.68 5.81 -2.90
CA ALA A 80 2.38 4.83 -3.74
C ALA A 80 1.78 3.44 -3.46
N LEU A 81 0.88 2.98 -4.35
CA LEU A 81 0.04 1.81 -4.12
C LEU A 81 0.68 0.54 -4.72
N ALA A 82 1.24 -0.30 -3.85
CA ALA A 82 1.68 -1.65 -4.18
C ALA A 82 0.62 -2.71 -3.82
N ASN A 83 -0.32 -2.39 -2.91
CA ASN A 83 -1.43 -3.27 -2.53
C ASN A 83 -2.54 -3.21 -3.58
N LYS A 84 -2.42 -4.01 -4.65
CA LYS A 84 -3.45 -4.10 -5.70
C LYS A 84 -4.74 -4.76 -5.22
N GLU A 85 -4.68 -5.55 -4.16
CA GLU A 85 -5.86 -6.20 -3.57
C GLU A 85 -6.89 -5.18 -3.06
N ALA A 86 -6.46 -4.00 -2.65
CA ALA A 86 -7.37 -2.91 -2.28
C ALA A 86 -8.24 -2.45 -3.48
N LEU A 87 -7.63 -2.35 -4.68
CA LEU A 87 -8.37 -2.03 -5.91
C LEU A 87 -9.26 -3.20 -6.36
N VAL A 88 -8.78 -4.43 -6.26
CA VAL A 88 -9.55 -5.63 -6.64
C VAL A 88 -10.78 -5.80 -5.73
N SER A 89 -10.62 -5.58 -4.42
CA SER A 89 -11.68 -5.82 -3.44
C SER A 89 -12.65 -4.66 -3.28
N ALA A 90 -12.19 -3.42 -3.42
CA ALA A 90 -12.97 -2.22 -3.13
C ALA A 90 -12.68 -1.05 -4.09
N GLY A 91 -12.31 -1.35 -5.35
CA GLY A 91 -11.81 -0.34 -6.29
C GLY A 91 -12.76 0.82 -6.50
N GLU A 92 -14.05 0.56 -6.69
CA GLU A 92 -15.04 1.62 -6.87
C GLU A 92 -15.12 2.54 -5.64
N VAL A 93 -15.19 1.97 -4.44
CA VAL A 93 -15.25 2.73 -3.19
C VAL A 93 -13.94 3.51 -2.97
N LEU A 94 -12.80 2.87 -3.24
CA LEU A 94 -11.49 3.49 -3.12
C LEU A 94 -11.33 4.66 -4.08
N MET A 95 -11.71 4.52 -5.35
CA MET A 95 -11.60 5.58 -6.35
C MET A 95 -12.55 6.75 -6.07
N GLN A 96 -13.74 6.48 -5.53
CA GLN A 96 -14.64 7.53 -5.06
C GLN A 96 -14.04 8.31 -3.88
N ALA A 97 -13.39 7.61 -2.94
CA ALA A 97 -12.69 8.26 -1.82
C ALA A 97 -11.50 9.10 -2.32
N VAL A 98 -10.71 8.59 -3.27
CA VAL A 98 -9.61 9.32 -3.91
C VAL A 98 -10.11 10.64 -4.51
N ALA A 99 -11.19 10.59 -5.28
CA ALA A 99 -11.77 11.79 -5.90
C ALA A 99 -12.32 12.76 -4.84
N ARG A 100 -12.96 12.25 -3.79
CA ARG A 100 -13.56 13.06 -2.72
C ARG A 100 -12.51 13.80 -1.88
N HIS A 101 -11.41 13.15 -1.57
CA HIS A 101 -10.37 13.67 -0.68
C HIS A 101 -9.18 14.29 -1.41
N GLY A 102 -9.19 14.31 -2.75
CA GLY A 102 -8.12 14.88 -3.55
C GLY A 102 -6.79 14.12 -3.42
N ALA A 103 -6.84 12.83 -3.10
CA ALA A 103 -5.66 12.00 -3.01
C ALA A 103 -5.11 11.66 -4.41
N THR A 104 -3.81 11.40 -4.50
CA THR A 104 -3.14 10.95 -5.72
C THR A 104 -2.68 9.52 -5.54
N LEU A 105 -3.17 8.58 -6.36
CA LEU A 105 -2.67 7.21 -6.40
C LEU A 105 -1.58 7.08 -7.46
N LEU A 106 -0.41 6.60 -7.04
CA LEU A 106 0.68 6.21 -7.93
C LEU A 106 0.82 4.69 -7.88
N PRO A 107 0.57 3.97 -8.98
CA PRO A 107 0.73 2.52 -8.98
C PRO A 107 2.22 2.16 -8.90
N THR A 108 2.56 1.21 -8.02
CA THR A 108 3.93 0.72 -7.85
C THR A 108 4.05 -0.79 -8.09
N ASP A 109 2.93 -1.50 -8.24
CA ASP A 109 2.96 -2.87 -8.74
C ASP A 109 3.32 -2.91 -10.23
N SER A 110 3.92 -4.00 -10.67
CA SER A 110 4.54 -4.09 -12.00
C SER A 110 3.58 -3.84 -13.15
N GLU A 111 2.40 -4.41 -13.08
CA GLU A 111 1.43 -4.40 -14.17
C GLU A 111 0.79 -3.02 -14.33
N HIS A 112 0.27 -2.45 -13.24
CA HIS A 112 -0.35 -1.12 -13.28
C HIS A 112 0.69 -0.02 -13.51
N ASN A 113 1.89 -0.15 -12.94
CA ASN A 113 2.95 0.83 -13.13
C ASN A 113 3.43 0.88 -14.59
N ALA A 114 3.55 -0.27 -15.27
CA ALA A 114 3.91 -0.32 -16.68
C ALA A 114 2.90 0.43 -17.55
N ILE A 115 1.60 0.21 -17.33
CA ILE A 115 0.54 0.94 -18.05
C ILE A 115 0.62 2.44 -17.72
N PHE A 116 0.75 2.78 -16.43
CA PHE A 116 0.82 4.16 -15.98
C PHE A 116 1.98 4.92 -16.63
N GLN A 117 3.17 4.33 -16.69
CA GLN A 117 4.32 4.95 -17.34
C GLN A 117 4.12 5.14 -18.84
N CYS A 118 3.56 4.13 -19.53
CA CYS A 118 3.28 4.22 -20.97
C CYS A 118 2.23 5.27 -21.31
N LEU A 119 1.26 5.50 -20.42
CA LEU A 119 0.21 6.50 -20.63
C LEU A 119 0.60 7.89 -20.14
N SER A 120 1.62 8.01 -19.31
CA SER A 120 2.03 9.29 -18.74
C SER A 120 2.46 10.27 -19.84
N GLY A 121 1.80 11.43 -19.88
CA GLY A 121 2.06 12.46 -20.90
C GLY A 121 1.42 12.19 -22.27
N ASN A 122 0.72 11.07 -22.45
CA ASN A 122 -0.03 10.76 -23.66
C ASN A 122 -1.55 10.96 -23.45
N ARG A 123 -2.27 11.19 -24.54
CA ARG A 123 -3.73 11.32 -24.51
C ARG A 123 -4.36 9.94 -24.61
N ILE A 124 -5.39 9.67 -23.82
CA ILE A 124 -6.06 8.36 -23.84
C ILE A 124 -6.73 8.08 -25.21
N GLU A 125 -7.13 9.12 -25.93
CA GLU A 125 -7.72 9.01 -27.26
C GLU A 125 -6.73 8.51 -28.33
N ASP A 126 -5.43 8.66 -28.08
CA ASP A 126 -4.36 8.21 -28.98
C ASP A 126 -3.96 6.75 -28.73
N VAL A 127 -4.56 6.10 -27.72
CA VAL A 127 -4.27 4.70 -27.37
C VAL A 127 -5.08 3.74 -28.22
N ALA A 128 -4.43 3.09 -29.18
CA ALA A 128 -5.07 2.09 -30.03
C ALA A 128 -5.36 0.76 -29.32
N LYS A 129 -4.46 0.38 -28.38
CA LYS A 129 -4.57 -0.92 -27.68
C LYS A 129 -3.69 -0.92 -26.44
N ILE A 130 -4.14 -1.58 -25.38
CA ILE A 130 -3.34 -1.93 -24.21
C ILE A 130 -3.08 -3.45 -24.26
N THR A 131 -1.81 -3.84 -24.20
CA THR A 131 -1.38 -5.23 -24.07
C THR A 131 -0.75 -5.42 -22.69
N LEU A 132 -1.42 -6.19 -21.83
CA LEU A 132 -0.94 -6.49 -20.48
C LEU A 132 -0.29 -7.85 -20.46
N THR A 133 0.96 -7.92 -20.00
CA THR A 133 1.65 -9.18 -19.70
C THR A 133 1.47 -9.54 -18.24
N ALA A 134 1.33 -10.83 -17.93
CA ALA A 134 1.19 -11.32 -16.58
C ALA A 134 2.08 -12.54 -16.34
N SER A 135 2.71 -12.59 -15.17
CA SER A 135 3.60 -13.69 -14.78
C SER A 135 2.88 -14.87 -14.12
N GLY A 136 1.58 -14.73 -13.83
CA GLY A 136 0.77 -15.71 -13.12
C GLY A 136 -0.72 -15.61 -13.44
N GLY A 137 -1.54 -16.13 -12.53
CA GLY A 137 -2.99 -16.11 -12.64
C GLY A 137 -3.61 -17.45 -13.07
N PRO A 138 -4.94 -17.55 -13.08
CA PRO A 138 -5.66 -18.81 -13.33
C PRO A 138 -5.45 -19.36 -14.74
N LEU A 139 -5.10 -18.52 -15.70
CA LEU A 139 -4.93 -18.89 -17.11
C LEU A 139 -3.49 -19.30 -17.46
N ARG A 140 -2.56 -19.24 -16.50
CA ARG A 140 -1.12 -19.49 -16.75
C ARG A 140 -0.82 -20.84 -17.41
N THR A 141 -1.61 -21.86 -17.15
CA THR A 141 -1.43 -23.21 -17.66
C THR A 141 -2.30 -23.53 -18.88
N TRP A 142 -3.07 -22.56 -19.37
CA TRP A 142 -3.92 -22.74 -20.53
C TRP A 142 -3.09 -22.62 -21.82
N SER A 143 -3.45 -23.39 -22.83
CA SER A 143 -2.89 -23.21 -24.17
C SER A 143 -3.45 -21.95 -24.83
N ALA A 144 -2.72 -21.40 -25.79
CA ALA A 144 -3.16 -20.20 -26.53
C ALA A 144 -4.44 -20.42 -27.37
N GLU A 145 -4.85 -21.67 -27.56
CA GLU A 145 -6.05 -22.07 -28.34
C GLU A 145 -7.33 -22.08 -27.47
N ARG A 146 -7.24 -21.88 -26.17
CA ARG A 146 -8.35 -21.79 -25.22
C ARG A 146 -8.66 -20.35 -24.88
#